data_11ca387032ca9bde4835f15ff1d89d09
#
_entry.id   11ca387032ca9bde4835f15ff1d89d09
#
_cell.length_a   1.000
_cell.length_b   1.000
_cell.length_c   1.000
_cell.angle_alpha   90.00
_cell.angle_beta   90.00
_cell.angle_gamma   90.00
#
_symmetry.space_group_name_H-M   'P 1'
#
loop_
_entity.id
_entity.type
_entity.pdbx_description
1 polymer ?
#
loop_
_entity_poly.entity_id
_entity_poly.type
_entity_poly.pdbx_seq_one_letter_code
_entity_poly.pdbx_strand_id
1 'polypeptide(L)'
;EALFQILFIFDFKFIKQPILFYNGYCDQRYWNFSDQEKKFDMDVLSHPILSFQKKGIFIPEKFENDALQQITEFSKKEISLYGSSYINHSEVKNIIDNFQDINTINYALESYGLDQIYLNYKLTAHLNQNKTIVFGFLLEDLDRSIFNYREYQKALFVWENNKFNLKNVPIKQNINAKKSNDFYLFRFLSNFYHLITNDFDPRLSKCKINYKKELSRYFFEDIQKSAKKFNQRIIVITFNLKEDLEKKPSWRYDFIKNLLAEKNITHIDALQIMKNKSDEYDEKIENYFGSDSHNN
;
A
#
# COMPACT_ATOMS: atom_id res chain seq x y z
N GLU A 1 -18.61 28.27 -5.83
CA GLU A 1 -17.54 27.95 -4.86
C GLU A 1 -18.01 28.16 -3.43
N ALA A 2 -18.53 29.36 -3.07
CA ALA A 2 -19.02 29.64 -1.72
C ALA A 2 -20.09 28.63 -1.24
N LEU A 3 -20.99 28.23 -2.12
CA LEU A 3 -21.98 27.19 -1.80
C LEU A 3 -21.30 25.85 -1.46
N PHE A 4 -20.30 25.40 -2.23
CA PHE A 4 -19.59 24.19 -1.96
C PHE A 4 -18.81 24.26 -0.65
N GLN A 5 -18.16 25.40 -0.35
CA GLN A 5 -17.48 25.61 0.92
C GLN A 5 -18.46 25.54 2.10
N ILE A 6 -19.63 26.18 1.99
CA ILE A 6 -20.69 26.11 3.02
C ILE A 6 -21.13 24.65 3.23
N LEU A 7 -21.40 23.92 2.15
CA LEU A 7 -21.85 22.53 2.22
C LEU A 7 -20.78 21.61 2.84
N PHE A 8 -19.49 21.91 2.63
CA PHE A 8 -18.39 21.20 3.30
C PHE A 8 -18.30 21.53 4.79
N ILE A 9 -18.47 22.80 5.16
CA ILE A 9 -18.45 23.23 6.58
C ILE A 9 -19.58 22.58 7.37
N PHE A 10 -20.77 22.47 6.76
CA PHE A 10 -21.94 21.84 7.39
C PHE A 10 -22.02 20.31 7.27
N ASP A 11 -20.94 19.67 6.83
CA ASP A 11 -20.81 18.21 6.82
C ASP A 11 -21.89 17.43 6.05
N PHE A 12 -22.36 18.01 4.95
CA PHE A 12 -23.37 17.37 4.13
C PHE A 12 -22.85 16.05 3.55
N LYS A 13 -23.35 14.90 4.04
CA LYS A 13 -22.93 13.54 3.65
C LYS A 13 -22.91 13.30 2.13
N PHE A 14 -23.81 13.93 1.39
CA PHE A 14 -23.88 13.82 -0.07
C PHE A 14 -22.63 14.40 -0.76
N ILE A 15 -22.10 15.50 -0.24
CA ILE A 15 -20.94 16.19 -0.79
C ILE A 15 -19.64 15.55 -0.33
N LYS A 16 -19.65 14.89 0.83
CA LYS A 16 -18.54 14.09 1.34
C LYS A 16 -18.46 12.70 0.75
N GLN A 17 -19.28 12.36 -0.23
CA GLN A 17 -19.10 11.07 -0.90
C GLN A 17 -17.74 11.09 -1.63
N PRO A 18 -16.83 10.18 -1.29
CA PRO A 18 -15.49 10.15 -1.87
C PRO A 18 -15.47 10.15 -3.39
N ILE A 19 -16.47 9.52 -4.01
CA ILE A 19 -16.57 9.39 -5.47
C ILE A 19 -16.73 10.74 -6.20
N LEU A 20 -17.35 11.75 -5.56
CA LEU A 20 -17.59 13.04 -6.19
C LEU A 20 -16.44 14.02 -5.98
N PHE A 21 -15.72 13.94 -4.87
CA PHE A 21 -14.70 14.91 -4.50
C PHE A 21 -13.34 14.29 -4.22
N TYR A 22 -13.33 13.00 -3.93
CA TYR A 22 -12.17 12.27 -3.48
C TYR A 22 -11.90 11.05 -4.32
N ASN A 23 -12.27 10.99 -5.52
CA ASN A 23 -12.18 9.78 -6.29
C ASN A 23 -10.79 9.12 -6.14
N GLY A 24 -10.51 8.70 -4.90
CA GLY A 24 -9.25 8.16 -4.46
C GLY A 24 -8.83 6.94 -5.27
N TYR A 25 -9.78 6.33 -5.96
CA TYR A 25 -9.55 5.16 -6.81
C TYR A 25 -9.27 5.50 -8.26
N CYS A 26 -9.59 6.72 -8.69
CA CYS A 26 -9.44 7.17 -10.07
C CYS A 26 -8.56 8.40 -10.21
N ASP A 27 -8.51 9.25 -9.21
CA ASP A 27 -7.62 10.40 -9.22
C ASP A 27 -6.20 9.94 -8.83
N GLN A 28 -5.21 10.36 -9.58
CA GLN A 28 -3.81 10.18 -9.21
C GLN A 28 -3.44 11.01 -7.98
N ARG A 29 -4.30 11.92 -7.57
CA ARG A 29 -4.17 12.76 -6.39
C ARG A 29 -5.18 12.28 -5.37
N TYR A 30 -4.70 11.66 -4.31
CA TYR A 30 -5.53 11.43 -3.13
C TYR A 30 -5.56 12.73 -2.31
N TRP A 31 -6.71 13.38 -2.31
CA TRP A 31 -6.89 14.58 -1.52
C TRP A 31 -7.25 14.21 -0.09
N ASN A 32 -6.34 14.45 0.81
CA ASN A 32 -6.70 14.46 2.22
C ASN A 32 -7.30 15.84 2.54
N PHE A 33 -8.58 15.89 2.84
CA PHE A 33 -9.26 17.14 3.23
C PHE A 33 -8.94 17.60 4.65
N SER A 34 -8.14 16.84 5.40
CA SER A 34 -7.65 17.36 6.65
C SER A 34 -6.79 18.57 6.35
N ASP A 35 -7.27 19.74 6.75
CA ASP A 35 -6.57 21.04 6.65
C ASP A 35 -5.27 21.09 7.47
N GLN A 36 -4.92 19.99 8.12
CA GLN A 36 -3.66 19.88 8.83
C GLN A 36 -2.58 19.63 7.81
N GLU A 37 -1.68 20.62 7.65
CA GLU A 37 -0.34 20.33 7.15
C GLU A 37 0.20 19.19 8.01
N LYS A 38 0.12 17.95 7.52
CA LYS A 38 0.83 16.86 8.17
C LYS A 38 2.31 17.19 8.01
N LYS A 39 2.87 17.83 9.03
CA LYS A 39 4.31 17.80 9.24
C LYS A 39 4.69 16.33 9.26
N PHE A 40 5.80 15.98 8.63
CA PHE A 40 6.36 14.65 8.81
C PHE A 40 6.32 14.35 10.31
N ASP A 41 5.65 13.28 10.67
CA ASP A 41 5.67 12.77 12.02
C ASP A 41 7.13 12.62 12.46
N MET A 42 7.44 12.86 13.72
CA MET A 42 8.85 12.85 14.21
C MET A 42 9.58 11.55 13.88
N ASP A 43 8.83 10.49 13.57
CA ASP A 43 9.35 9.16 13.25
C ASP A 43 9.53 8.87 11.74
N VAL A 44 9.33 9.87 10.89
CA VAL A 44 9.39 9.71 9.43
C VAL A 44 10.42 10.67 8.82
N LEU A 45 11.17 10.17 7.85
CA LEU A 45 12.13 10.94 7.03
C LEU A 45 11.69 10.94 5.57
N SER A 46 11.99 12.00 4.83
CA SER A 46 11.77 12.04 3.39
C SER A 46 12.68 11.04 2.67
N HIS A 47 12.17 10.45 1.59
CA HIS A 47 12.94 9.51 0.75
C HIS A 47 12.68 9.79 -0.73
N PRO A 48 13.72 9.85 -1.59
CA PRO A 48 13.58 10.28 -2.99
C PRO A 48 12.79 9.31 -3.87
N ILE A 49 12.61 8.07 -3.46
CA ILE A 49 11.87 7.03 -4.21
C ILE A 49 10.59 6.63 -3.50
N LEU A 50 10.63 6.44 -2.17
CA LEU A 50 9.48 5.98 -1.39
C LEU A 50 8.54 7.11 -0.98
N SER A 51 8.92 8.37 -1.20
CA SER A 51 8.28 9.56 -0.62
C SER A 51 8.75 9.80 0.82
N PHE A 52 8.60 8.83 1.68
CA PHE A 52 8.98 8.86 3.09
C PHE A 52 9.38 7.46 3.57
N GLN A 53 10.18 7.42 4.63
CA GLN A 53 10.68 6.19 5.24
C GLN A 53 10.67 6.30 6.77
N LYS A 54 10.70 5.16 7.44
CA LYS A 54 10.80 5.09 8.90
C LYS A 54 12.17 5.55 9.38
N LYS A 55 12.19 6.42 10.39
CA LYS A 55 13.41 6.85 11.04
C LYS A 55 14.10 5.68 11.74
N GLY A 56 15.42 5.62 11.65
CA GLY A 56 16.22 4.56 12.27
C GLY A 56 16.29 3.27 11.43
N ILE A 57 15.59 3.17 10.31
CA ILE A 57 15.72 2.09 9.33
C ILE A 57 16.47 2.61 8.12
N PHE A 58 17.57 1.96 7.79
CA PHE A 58 18.34 2.32 6.59
C PHE A 58 17.68 1.76 5.35
N ILE A 59 17.33 2.63 4.39
CA ILE A 59 16.84 2.28 3.06
C ILE A 59 17.68 3.04 2.03
N PRO A 60 18.32 2.36 1.07
CA PRO A 60 19.11 3.00 0.03
C PRO A 60 18.29 3.96 -0.84
N GLU A 61 18.85 5.09 -1.18
CA GLU A 61 18.22 6.10 -2.07
C GLU A 61 18.30 5.73 -3.56
N LYS A 62 18.97 4.65 -3.90
CA LYS A 62 19.15 4.15 -5.27
C LYS A 62 18.97 2.65 -5.32
N PHE A 63 18.52 2.16 -6.47
CA PHE A 63 18.49 0.71 -6.71
C PHE A 63 19.92 0.23 -6.95
N GLU A 64 20.34 -0.78 -6.20
CA GLU A 64 21.60 -1.45 -6.41
C GLU A 64 21.39 -2.68 -7.30
N ASN A 65 22.05 -2.70 -8.44
CA ASN A 65 21.91 -3.79 -9.41
C ASN A 65 22.84 -4.97 -9.13
N ASP A 66 23.97 -4.76 -8.44
CA ASP A 66 25.07 -5.69 -8.34
C ASP A 66 25.56 -5.93 -6.89
N ALA A 67 24.63 -6.18 -5.97
CA ALA A 67 25.06 -6.66 -4.67
C ALA A 67 25.80 -8.00 -4.85
N LEU A 68 27.05 -8.04 -4.42
CA LEU A 68 27.83 -9.28 -4.33
C LEU A 68 26.99 -10.30 -3.55
N GLN A 69 26.70 -11.43 -4.16
CA GLN A 69 26.06 -12.55 -3.45
C GLN A 69 26.99 -12.97 -2.33
N GLN A 70 26.66 -12.61 -1.11
CA GLN A 70 27.27 -13.25 0.04
C GLN A 70 26.70 -14.68 0.10
N ILE A 71 27.56 -15.66 -0.09
CA ILE A 71 27.21 -17.07 0.06
C ILE A 71 27.12 -17.33 1.57
N THR A 72 25.98 -17.01 2.14
CA THR A 72 25.65 -17.36 3.53
C THR A 72 24.50 -18.36 3.51
N GLU A 73 24.46 -19.22 4.52
CA GLU A 73 23.34 -20.15 4.66
C GLU A 73 22.02 -19.41 4.86
N PHE A 74 20.91 -20.02 4.42
CA PHE A 74 19.59 -19.48 4.63
C PHE A 74 19.26 -19.42 6.13
N SER A 75 19.00 -18.22 6.65
CA SER A 75 18.60 -18.03 8.04
C SER A 75 17.10 -18.19 8.19
N LYS A 76 16.66 -19.25 8.89
CA LYS A 76 15.25 -19.40 9.27
C LYS A 76 14.84 -18.48 10.42
N LYS A 77 15.80 -17.87 11.09
CA LYS A 77 15.61 -17.03 12.27
C LYS A 77 15.59 -15.53 11.96
N GLU A 78 15.83 -15.14 10.71
CA GLU A 78 15.80 -13.74 10.29
C GLU A 78 14.61 -13.47 9.39
N ILE A 79 13.79 -12.51 9.79
CA ILE A 79 12.57 -12.10 9.09
C ILE A 79 12.64 -10.62 8.78
N SER A 80 12.33 -10.26 7.54
CA SER A 80 12.14 -8.87 7.15
C SER A 80 10.68 -8.63 6.79
N LEU A 81 10.06 -7.66 7.46
CA LEU A 81 8.66 -7.31 7.30
C LEU A 81 8.52 -6.11 6.39
N TYR A 82 7.64 -6.20 5.41
CA TYR A 82 7.26 -5.13 4.49
C TYR A 82 5.74 -5.00 4.49
N GLY A 83 5.22 -3.78 4.59
CA GLY A 83 3.78 -3.65 4.60
C GLY A 83 3.29 -2.23 4.85
N SER A 84 1.99 -2.13 5.07
CA SER A 84 1.29 -0.92 5.48
C SER A 84 1.05 -0.89 7.00
N SER A 85 0.05 -0.13 7.47
CA SER A 85 -0.23 0.08 8.89
C SER A 85 -0.34 -1.21 9.71
N TYR A 86 -0.97 -2.25 9.18
CA TYR A 86 -1.18 -3.52 9.91
C TYR A 86 0.12 -4.22 10.31
N ILE A 87 1.16 -4.11 9.50
CA ILE A 87 2.48 -4.68 9.81
C ILE A 87 3.36 -3.69 10.57
N ASN A 88 3.09 -2.38 10.43
CA ASN A 88 3.87 -1.37 11.13
C ASN A 88 3.62 -1.33 12.64
N HIS A 89 2.50 -1.87 13.11
CA HIS A 89 2.18 -1.91 14.54
C HIS A 89 3.34 -2.53 15.35
N SER A 90 3.74 -1.84 16.42
CA SER A 90 4.82 -2.29 17.31
C SER A 90 4.57 -3.66 17.91
N GLU A 91 3.32 -4.01 18.13
CA GLU A 91 2.89 -5.30 18.65
C GLU A 91 3.27 -6.46 17.74
N VAL A 92 3.16 -6.30 16.41
CA VAL A 92 3.54 -7.35 15.45
C VAL A 92 5.02 -7.71 15.61
N LYS A 93 5.88 -6.69 15.71
CA LYS A 93 7.31 -6.91 15.97
C LYS A 93 7.52 -7.60 17.31
N ASN A 94 6.88 -7.10 18.38
CA ASN A 94 7.01 -7.65 19.73
C ASN A 94 6.52 -9.10 19.82
N ILE A 95 5.42 -9.44 19.15
CA ILE A 95 4.92 -10.82 19.08
C ILE A 95 5.97 -11.72 18.42
N ILE A 96 6.53 -11.30 17.30
CA ILE A 96 7.52 -12.11 16.56
C ILE A 96 8.82 -12.24 17.36
N ASP A 97 9.31 -11.15 17.95
CA ASP A 97 10.54 -11.14 18.76
C ASP A 97 10.41 -11.99 20.04
N ASN A 98 9.18 -12.21 20.54
CA ASN A 98 8.91 -13.11 21.68
C ASN A 98 9.00 -14.60 21.30
N PHE A 99 8.93 -14.95 20.01
CA PHE A 99 9.32 -16.28 19.58
C PHE A 99 10.83 -16.40 19.66
N GLN A 100 11.31 -17.29 20.55
CA GLN A 100 12.73 -17.49 20.83
C GLN A 100 13.56 -17.57 19.56
N ASP A 101 14.62 -16.80 19.49
CA ASP A 101 15.61 -16.79 18.43
C ASP A 101 15.18 -16.23 17.05
N ILE A 102 14.15 -15.43 16.95
CA ILE A 102 13.80 -14.73 15.71
C ILE A 102 14.28 -13.27 15.78
N ASN A 103 15.06 -12.86 14.79
CA ASN A 103 15.48 -11.47 14.61
C ASN A 103 14.65 -10.82 13.50
N THR A 104 13.95 -9.74 13.82
CA THR A 104 13.01 -9.12 12.91
C THR A 104 13.41 -7.68 12.57
N ILE A 105 13.47 -7.38 11.27
CA ILE A 105 13.58 -6.01 10.76
C ILE A 105 12.24 -5.60 10.17
N ASN A 106 11.63 -4.52 10.66
CA ASN A 106 10.34 -4.05 10.18
C ASN A 106 10.48 -2.79 9.31
N TYR A 107 10.42 -2.98 7.99
CA TYR A 107 10.40 -1.92 6.97
C TYR A 107 8.99 -1.37 6.68
N ALA A 108 7.95 -1.93 7.29
CA ALA A 108 6.58 -1.50 7.06
C ALA A 108 6.35 -0.07 7.57
N LEU A 109 5.47 0.66 6.89
CA LEU A 109 5.11 2.01 7.27
C LEU A 109 3.64 2.29 6.92
N GLU A 110 2.99 3.03 7.80
CA GLU A 110 1.61 3.46 7.58
C GLU A 110 1.43 4.18 6.25
N SER A 111 0.23 4.10 5.71
CA SER A 111 -0.14 4.77 4.46
C SER A 111 0.55 4.28 3.18
N TYR A 112 1.45 3.31 3.25
CA TYR A 112 2.03 2.72 2.05
C TYR A 112 0.97 2.00 1.21
N GLY A 113 1.01 2.21 -0.10
CA GLY A 113 0.35 1.36 -1.09
C GLY A 113 1.25 0.20 -1.50
N LEU A 114 0.71 -0.78 -2.22
CA LEU A 114 1.49 -1.94 -2.68
C LEU A 114 2.71 -1.53 -3.53
N ASP A 115 2.63 -0.42 -4.26
CA ASP A 115 3.74 0.18 -5.02
C ASP A 115 4.91 0.60 -4.13
N GLN A 116 4.63 1.26 -3.00
CA GLN A 116 5.66 1.68 -2.06
C GLN A 116 6.23 0.48 -1.28
N ILE A 117 5.40 -0.50 -0.93
CA ILE A 117 5.83 -1.76 -0.32
C ILE A 117 6.78 -2.50 -1.28
N TYR A 118 6.43 -2.59 -2.56
CA TYR A 118 7.28 -3.17 -3.59
C TYR A 118 8.59 -2.41 -3.77
N LEU A 119 8.55 -1.08 -3.89
CA LEU A 119 9.76 -0.25 -4.04
C LEU A 119 10.69 -0.36 -2.83
N ASN A 120 10.13 -0.38 -1.62
CA ASN A 120 10.89 -0.56 -0.39
C ASN A 120 11.63 -1.90 -0.38
N TYR A 121 10.92 -2.98 -0.75
CA TYR A 121 11.56 -4.28 -0.93
C TYR A 121 12.67 -4.23 -2.00
N LYS A 122 12.42 -3.65 -3.16
CA LYS A 122 13.42 -3.57 -4.24
C LYS A 122 14.68 -2.84 -3.83
N LEU A 123 14.56 -1.79 -3.02
CA LEU A 123 15.69 -1.02 -2.50
C LEU A 123 16.52 -1.80 -1.46
N THR A 124 15.89 -2.70 -0.71
CA THR A 124 16.50 -3.37 0.44
C THR A 124 16.69 -4.88 0.26
N ALA A 125 16.23 -5.46 -0.85
CA ALA A 125 16.28 -6.91 -1.08
C ALA A 125 17.72 -7.47 -0.97
N HIS A 126 18.71 -6.73 -1.47
CA HIS A 126 20.12 -7.12 -1.41
C HIS A 126 20.69 -7.12 0.03
N LEU A 127 20.10 -6.35 0.95
CA LEU A 127 20.48 -6.33 2.37
C LEU A 127 19.85 -7.48 3.16
N ASN A 128 18.87 -8.15 2.56
CA ASN A 128 18.08 -9.20 3.21
C ASN A 128 18.25 -10.55 2.53
N GLN A 129 19.48 -10.85 2.08
CA GLN A 129 19.80 -12.14 1.46
C GLN A 129 19.62 -13.30 2.45
N ASN A 130 19.19 -14.45 1.93
CA ASN A 130 19.02 -15.70 2.69
C ASN A 130 18.02 -15.61 3.87
N LYS A 131 17.04 -14.68 3.80
CA LYS A 131 16.05 -14.44 4.86
C LYS A 131 14.63 -14.76 4.42
N THR A 132 13.73 -14.87 5.39
CA THR A 132 12.29 -14.88 5.14
C THR A 132 11.79 -13.45 5.01
N ILE A 133 11.10 -13.18 3.91
CA ILE A 133 10.47 -11.89 3.61
C ILE A 133 8.96 -12.03 3.76
N VAL A 134 8.38 -11.22 4.62
CA VAL A 134 6.93 -11.18 4.85
C VAL A 134 6.37 -9.87 4.31
N PHE A 135 5.46 -9.98 3.37
CA PHE A 135 4.65 -8.85 2.89
C PHE A 135 3.28 -8.89 3.56
N GLY A 136 2.91 -7.82 4.26
CA GLY A 136 1.59 -7.71 4.86
C GLY A 136 0.89 -6.42 4.46
N PHE A 137 -0.27 -6.51 3.83
CA PHE A 137 -0.98 -5.36 3.32
C PHE A 137 -2.50 -5.54 3.32
N LEU A 138 -3.19 -4.41 3.37
CA LEU A 138 -4.63 -4.35 3.14
C LEU A 138 -4.93 -4.59 1.67
N LEU A 139 -6.04 -5.24 1.38
CA LEU A 139 -6.49 -5.42 -0.01
C LEU A 139 -6.69 -4.07 -0.73
N GLU A 140 -7.03 -3.00 -0.01
CA GLU A 140 -7.15 -1.65 -0.57
C GLU A 140 -5.81 -1.04 -1.00
N ASP A 141 -4.68 -1.56 -0.51
CA ASP A 141 -3.35 -1.06 -0.90
C ASP A 141 -3.05 -1.29 -2.38
N LEU A 142 -3.80 -2.22 -3.03
CA LEU A 142 -3.77 -2.40 -4.48
C LEU A 142 -4.25 -1.14 -5.21
N ASP A 143 -5.31 -0.50 -4.70
CA ASP A 143 -5.83 0.73 -5.30
C ASP A 143 -4.90 1.91 -5.09
N ARG A 144 -4.22 1.94 -3.94
CA ARG A 144 -3.27 3.00 -3.58
C ARG A 144 -2.06 3.05 -4.51
N SER A 145 -1.76 1.95 -5.20
CA SER A 145 -0.63 1.82 -6.12
C SER A 145 -0.73 2.71 -7.36
N ILE A 146 -1.90 3.23 -7.68
CA ILE A 146 -2.09 4.11 -8.85
C ILE A 146 -1.99 5.60 -8.53
N PHE A 147 -1.86 5.96 -7.25
CA PHE A 147 -1.79 7.36 -6.83
C PHE A 147 -0.38 7.91 -7.03
N ASN A 148 -0.29 9.18 -7.45
CA ASN A 148 0.95 9.95 -7.45
C ASN A 148 1.06 10.88 -6.23
N TYR A 149 0.00 10.96 -5.44
CA TYR A 149 -0.07 11.72 -4.21
C TYR A 149 -1.01 11.03 -3.21
N ARG A 150 -0.52 10.79 -2.02
CA ARG A 150 -1.30 10.40 -0.85
C ARG A 150 -0.52 10.83 0.38
N GLU A 151 -1.05 11.78 1.15
CA GLU A 151 -0.33 12.46 2.22
C GLU A 151 0.91 13.22 1.72
N TYR A 152 1.71 12.58 0.85
CA TYR A 152 2.90 13.13 0.19
C TYR A 152 2.94 12.74 -1.29
N GLN A 153 3.78 13.43 -2.06
CA GLN A 153 4.04 13.04 -3.45
C GLN A 153 4.66 11.65 -3.49
N LYS A 154 4.25 10.84 -4.45
CA LYS A 154 4.70 9.47 -4.64
C LYS A 154 5.36 9.28 -6.01
N ALA A 155 6.22 8.28 -6.10
CA ALA A 155 6.57 7.67 -7.37
C ALA A 155 5.32 7.07 -8.04
N LEU A 156 5.33 6.97 -9.35
CA LEU A 156 4.21 6.47 -10.13
C LEU A 156 4.68 5.47 -11.18
N PHE A 157 4.06 4.29 -11.21
CA PHE A 157 4.23 3.35 -12.30
C PHE A 157 3.30 3.71 -13.46
N VAL A 158 3.86 3.81 -14.65
CA VAL A 158 3.12 4.15 -15.87
C VAL A 158 3.41 3.11 -16.94
N TRP A 159 2.34 2.60 -17.57
CA TRP A 159 2.47 1.67 -18.69
C TRP A 159 2.83 2.43 -19.96
N GLU A 160 4.05 2.24 -20.44
CA GLU A 160 4.59 2.85 -21.67
C GLU A 160 5.53 1.85 -22.36
N ASN A 161 5.48 1.79 -23.67
CA ASN A 161 6.33 0.89 -24.47
C ASN A 161 6.25 -0.58 -24.01
N ASN A 162 5.04 -1.08 -23.75
CA ASN A 162 4.75 -2.46 -23.32
C ASN A 162 5.42 -2.87 -21.99
N LYS A 163 5.71 -1.93 -21.11
CA LYS A 163 6.24 -2.17 -19.77
C LYS A 163 5.81 -1.11 -18.78
N PHE A 164 5.89 -1.45 -17.50
CA PHE A 164 5.75 -0.46 -16.44
C PHE A 164 7.07 0.29 -16.23
N ASN A 165 7.00 1.61 -16.28
CA ASN A 165 8.12 2.51 -16.03
C ASN A 165 7.84 3.32 -14.77
N LEU A 166 8.87 3.47 -13.92
CA LEU A 166 8.79 4.31 -12.74
C LEU A 166 9.00 5.77 -13.15
N LYS A 167 8.05 6.63 -12.79
CA LYS A 167 8.06 8.08 -13.03
C LYS A 167 8.03 8.83 -11.71
N ASN A 168 8.24 10.14 -11.78
CA ASN A 168 8.25 11.04 -10.64
C ASN A 168 9.32 10.68 -9.59
N VAL A 169 10.48 10.25 -10.06
CA VAL A 169 11.68 10.01 -9.24
C VAL A 169 12.87 10.77 -9.81
N PRO A 170 13.72 11.40 -8.99
CA PRO A 170 13.58 11.51 -7.54
C PRO A 170 12.37 12.39 -7.15
N ILE A 171 11.66 11.98 -6.10
CA ILE A 171 10.53 12.73 -5.59
C ILE A 171 11.06 14.02 -4.97
N LYS A 172 10.70 15.15 -5.57
CA LYS A 172 10.96 16.46 -4.97
C LYS A 172 9.84 16.75 -3.98
N GLN A 173 10.09 16.43 -2.72
CA GLN A 173 9.16 16.79 -1.65
C GLN A 173 9.07 18.32 -1.59
N ASN A 174 7.99 18.86 -2.10
CA ASN A 174 7.65 20.23 -1.82
C ASN A 174 6.86 20.24 -0.50
N ILE A 175 7.60 20.25 0.62
CA ILE A 175 7.04 20.34 1.97
C ILE A 175 6.14 21.58 2.11
N ASN A 176 6.39 22.57 1.27
CA ASN A 176 5.59 23.79 1.11
C ASN A 176 4.67 23.72 -0.11
N ALA A 177 4.31 22.54 -0.61
CA ALA A 177 3.28 22.47 -1.65
C ALA A 177 2.05 23.19 -1.10
N LYS A 178 1.96 24.49 -1.42
CA LYS A 178 0.79 25.29 -1.14
C LYS A 178 -0.41 24.43 -1.51
N LYS A 179 -1.36 24.33 -0.57
CA LYS A 179 -2.71 23.87 -0.88
C LYS A 179 -3.00 24.39 -2.28
N SER A 180 -3.14 23.48 -3.25
CA SER A 180 -3.57 23.96 -4.55
C SER A 180 -4.89 24.67 -4.26
N ASN A 181 -4.98 25.93 -4.66
CA ASN A 181 -6.22 26.71 -4.57
C ASN A 181 -7.28 26.13 -5.53
N ASP A 182 -7.32 24.82 -5.67
CA ASP A 182 -8.28 24.14 -6.51
C ASP A 182 -9.65 24.30 -5.87
N PHE A 183 -10.45 25.15 -6.47
CA PHE A 183 -11.82 25.37 -6.04
C PHE A 183 -12.58 24.02 -6.03
N TYR A 184 -13.39 23.80 -5.02
CA TYR A 184 -14.24 22.60 -4.90
C TYR A 184 -15.11 22.37 -6.14
N LEU A 185 -15.59 23.46 -6.74
CA LEU A 185 -16.33 23.41 -7.99
C LEU A 185 -15.55 22.77 -9.13
N PHE A 186 -14.27 23.12 -9.30
CA PHE A 186 -13.43 22.52 -10.35
C PHE A 186 -13.17 21.04 -10.09
N ARG A 187 -12.99 20.66 -8.84
CA ARG A 187 -12.85 19.24 -8.46
C ARG A 187 -14.12 18.46 -8.78
N PHE A 188 -15.27 19.00 -8.37
CA PHE A 188 -16.56 18.39 -8.66
C PHE A 188 -16.77 18.23 -10.16
N LEU A 189 -16.58 19.29 -10.93
CA LEU A 189 -16.75 19.25 -12.39
C LEU A 189 -15.76 18.30 -13.05
N SER A 190 -14.51 18.27 -12.61
CA SER A 190 -13.50 17.35 -13.10
C SER A 190 -13.89 15.90 -12.82
N ASN A 191 -14.29 15.57 -11.58
CA ASN A 191 -14.70 14.23 -11.22
C ASN A 191 -16.00 13.82 -11.93
N PHE A 192 -16.94 14.74 -12.07
CA PHE A 192 -18.19 14.50 -12.80
C PHE A 192 -17.92 14.26 -14.28
N TYR A 193 -17.04 15.07 -14.90
CA TYR A 193 -16.57 14.84 -16.26
C TYR A 193 -15.93 13.46 -16.40
N HIS A 194 -15.07 13.09 -15.48
CA HIS A 194 -14.41 11.79 -15.47
C HIS A 194 -15.39 10.62 -15.29
N LEU A 195 -16.44 10.78 -14.49
CA LEU A 195 -17.49 9.77 -14.36
C LEU A 195 -18.27 9.56 -15.66
N ILE A 196 -18.53 10.63 -16.41
CA ILE A 196 -19.27 10.56 -17.67
C ILE A 196 -18.40 10.05 -18.83
N THR A 197 -17.11 10.45 -18.87
CA THR A 197 -16.21 10.15 -19.99
C THR A 197 -15.32 8.93 -19.76
N ASN A 198 -15.60 8.17 -18.73
CA ASN A 198 -14.72 7.12 -18.19
C ASN A 198 -14.24 6.09 -19.24
N ASP A 199 -14.95 5.91 -20.34
CA ASP A 199 -14.57 4.96 -21.40
C ASP A 199 -13.62 5.53 -22.47
N PHE A 200 -13.42 6.84 -22.50
CA PHE A 200 -12.70 7.50 -23.59
C PHE A 200 -11.37 8.15 -23.22
N ASP A 201 -11.06 8.36 -21.94
CA ASP A 201 -9.79 9.00 -21.55
C ASP A 201 -8.73 7.94 -21.19
N PRO A 202 -7.62 7.83 -21.96
CA PRO A 202 -6.53 6.90 -21.64
C PRO A 202 -5.93 7.13 -20.26
N ARG A 203 -6.02 8.34 -19.71
CA ARG A 203 -5.55 8.67 -18.35
C ARG A 203 -6.40 7.98 -17.29
N LEU A 204 -7.66 7.67 -17.59
CA LEU A 204 -8.58 6.97 -16.72
C LEU A 204 -8.44 5.45 -16.82
N SER A 205 -7.69 4.93 -17.78
CA SER A 205 -7.40 3.50 -17.86
C SER A 205 -6.75 2.97 -16.58
N LYS A 206 -6.07 3.85 -15.83
CA LYS A 206 -5.49 3.53 -14.52
C LYS A 206 -6.53 3.20 -13.45
N CYS A 207 -7.75 3.67 -13.58
CA CYS A 207 -8.87 3.36 -12.69
C CYS A 207 -9.45 1.98 -12.96
N LYS A 208 -9.21 1.44 -14.15
CA LYS A 208 -9.74 0.13 -14.54
C LYS A 208 -9.12 -0.95 -13.66
N ILE A 209 -9.96 -1.83 -13.18
CA ILE A 209 -9.55 -2.99 -12.37
C ILE A 209 -8.42 -3.77 -13.05
N ASN A 210 -8.49 -3.95 -14.37
CA ASN A 210 -7.48 -4.66 -15.12
C ASN A 210 -6.09 -4.01 -15.02
N TYR A 211 -5.99 -2.69 -15.08
CA TYR A 211 -4.71 -2.00 -14.90
C TYR A 211 -4.09 -2.27 -13.51
N LYS A 212 -4.89 -2.21 -12.45
CA LYS A 212 -4.44 -2.51 -11.09
C LYS A 212 -4.00 -3.97 -10.95
N LYS A 213 -4.72 -4.88 -11.59
CA LYS A 213 -4.36 -6.31 -11.64
C LYS A 213 -3.02 -6.52 -12.34
N GLU A 214 -2.82 -5.93 -13.52
CA GLU A 214 -1.56 -6.06 -14.27
C GLU A 214 -0.38 -5.41 -13.53
N LEU A 215 -0.58 -4.25 -12.91
CA LEU A 215 0.45 -3.63 -12.09
C LEU A 215 0.84 -4.50 -10.88
N SER A 216 -0.14 -5.08 -10.20
CA SER A 216 0.12 -6.00 -9.07
C SER A 216 0.82 -7.28 -9.54
N ARG A 217 0.43 -7.83 -10.70
CA ARG A 217 1.10 -8.96 -11.34
C ARG A 217 2.58 -8.66 -11.59
N TYR A 218 2.85 -7.51 -12.18
CA TYR A 218 4.20 -7.03 -12.42
C TYR A 218 5.03 -6.98 -11.12
N PHE A 219 4.46 -6.44 -10.04
CA PHE A 219 5.17 -6.38 -8.76
C PHE A 219 5.51 -7.76 -8.23
N PHE A 220 4.56 -8.68 -8.17
CA PHE A 220 4.80 -10.03 -7.64
C PHE A 220 5.73 -10.86 -8.53
N GLU A 221 5.71 -10.68 -9.83
CA GLU A 221 6.66 -11.33 -10.74
C GLU A 221 8.10 -10.84 -10.50
N ASP A 222 8.26 -9.55 -10.32
CA ASP A 222 9.58 -8.99 -10.08
C ASP A 222 10.09 -9.24 -8.65
N ILE A 223 9.19 -9.28 -7.65
CA ILE A 223 9.48 -9.77 -6.29
C ILE A 223 10.02 -11.19 -6.35
N GLN A 224 9.36 -12.11 -7.07
CA GLN A 224 9.82 -13.49 -7.18
C GLN A 224 11.19 -13.62 -7.85
N LYS A 225 11.45 -12.85 -8.92
CA LYS A 225 12.77 -12.79 -9.56
C LYS A 225 13.84 -12.35 -8.59
N SER A 226 13.57 -11.29 -7.82
CA SER A 226 14.48 -10.77 -6.81
C SER A 226 14.69 -11.76 -5.66
N ALA A 227 13.62 -12.36 -5.17
CA ALA A 227 13.70 -13.36 -4.11
C ALA A 227 14.52 -14.58 -4.52
N LYS A 228 14.37 -15.04 -5.76
CA LYS A 228 15.21 -16.12 -6.31
C LYS A 228 16.68 -15.69 -6.40
N LYS A 229 16.94 -14.46 -6.86
CA LYS A 229 18.30 -13.90 -6.95
C LYS A 229 18.99 -13.85 -5.58
N PHE A 230 18.26 -13.46 -4.53
CA PHE A 230 18.82 -13.28 -3.18
C PHE A 230 18.54 -14.44 -2.22
N ASN A 231 18.11 -15.59 -2.74
CA ASN A 231 17.79 -16.78 -1.95
C ASN A 231 16.84 -16.49 -0.78
N GLN A 232 15.72 -15.84 -1.07
CA GLN A 232 14.73 -15.43 -0.08
C GLN A 232 13.47 -16.30 -0.15
N ARG A 233 12.84 -16.54 1.00
CA ARG A 233 11.52 -17.15 1.08
C ARG A 233 10.45 -16.05 1.22
N ILE A 234 9.45 -16.06 0.35
CA ILE A 234 8.36 -15.07 0.37
C ILE A 234 7.13 -15.64 1.07
N ILE A 235 6.55 -14.85 1.97
CA ILE A 235 5.25 -15.07 2.60
C ILE A 235 4.44 -13.79 2.41
N VAL A 236 3.17 -13.93 2.04
CA VAL A 236 2.23 -12.81 1.92
C VAL A 236 1.10 -12.98 2.91
N ILE A 237 0.82 -11.94 3.68
CA ILE A 237 -0.31 -11.85 4.59
C ILE A 237 -1.26 -10.78 4.04
N THR A 238 -2.53 -11.13 3.84
CA THR A 238 -3.54 -10.16 3.43
C THR A 238 -4.50 -9.86 4.56
N PHE A 239 -4.81 -8.58 4.70
CA PHE A 239 -5.76 -8.07 5.69
C PHE A 239 -6.98 -7.47 4.99
N ASN A 240 -8.12 -7.51 5.67
CA ASN A 240 -9.38 -6.94 5.25
C ASN A 240 -9.82 -5.86 6.25
N LEU A 241 -10.59 -4.90 5.79
CA LEU A 241 -11.29 -3.98 6.68
C LEU A 241 -12.54 -4.63 7.28
N LYS A 242 -12.98 -4.13 8.43
CA LYS A 242 -14.21 -4.58 9.08
C LYS A 242 -15.42 -4.51 8.14
N GLU A 243 -15.51 -3.47 7.35
CA GLU A 243 -16.57 -3.25 6.37
C GLU A 243 -16.62 -4.33 5.27
N ASP A 244 -15.54 -5.06 5.07
CA ASP A 244 -15.47 -6.16 4.09
C ASP A 244 -16.14 -7.45 4.61
N LEU A 245 -16.44 -7.55 5.92
CA LEU A 245 -17.11 -8.72 6.50
C LEU A 245 -18.53 -8.89 5.96
N GLU A 246 -19.24 -7.78 5.80
CA GLU A 246 -20.64 -7.75 5.39
C GLU A 246 -20.81 -7.76 3.87
N LYS A 247 -19.75 -7.49 3.13
CA LYS A 247 -19.78 -7.39 1.66
C LYS A 247 -19.39 -8.71 1.01
N LYS A 248 -19.91 -8.93 -0.21
CA LYS A 248 -19.40 -10.01 -1.06
C LYS A 248 -17.90 -9.82 -1.27
N PRO A 249 -17.13 -10.93 -1.40
CA PRO A 249 -15.70 -10.85 -1.68
C PRO A 249 -15.42 -9.86 -2.80
N SER A 250 -14.51 -8.94 -2.54
CA SER A 250 -14.15 -7.92 -3.52
C SER A 250 -13.29 -8.55 -4.63
N TRP A 251 -13.28 -7.92 -5.81
CA TRP A 251 -12.39 -8.35 -6.90
C TRP A 251 -10.91 -8.44 -6.44
N ARG A 252 -10.52 -7.69 -5.41
CA ARG A 252 -9.16 -7.67 -4.87
C ARG A 252 -8.83 -8.98 -4.18
N TYR A 253 -9.76 -9.48 -3.37
CA TYR A 253 -9.61 -10.73 -2.64
C TYR A 253 -9.40 -11.91 -3.60
N ASP A 254 -10.34 -12.10 -4.54
CA ASP A 254 -10.27 -13.19 -5.50
C ASP A 254 -9.03 -13.09 -6.37
N PHE A 255 -8.69 -11.87 -6.81
CA PHE A 255 -7.53 -11.63 -7.64
C PHE A 255 -6.23 -11.98 -6.92
N ILE A 256 -6.01 -11.47 -5.70
CA ILE A 256 -4.76 -11.72 -4.95
C ILE A 256 -4.64 -13.20 -4.60
N LYS A 257 -5.70 -13.82 -4.12
CA LYS A 257 -5.70 -15.25 -3.79
C LYS A 257 -5.27 -16.11 -5.01
N ASN A 258 -5.86 -15.85 -6.17
CA ASN A 258 -5.54 -16.57 -7.39
C ASN A 258 -4.12 -16.27 -7.88
N LEU A 259 -3.67 -15.01 -7.83
CA LEU A 259 -2.33 -14.61 -8.22
C LEU A 259 -1.26 -15.29 -7.36
N LEU A 260 -1.42 -15.29 -6.04
CA LEU A 260 -0.45 -15.91 -5.14
C LEU A 260 -0.41 -17.43 -5.30
N ALA A 261 -1.56 -18.07 -5.52
CA ALA A 261 -1.64 -19.50 -5.84
C ALA A 261 -0.94 -19.81 -7.18
N GLU A 262 -1.22 -19.05 -8.25
CA GLU A 262 -0.56 -19.16 -9.56
C GLU A 262 0.96 -19.08 -9.45
N LYS A 263 1.45 -18.19 -8.59
CA LYS A 263 2.88 -17.95 -8.38
C LYS A 263 3.53 -18.88 -7.34
N ASN A 264 2.79 -19.81 -6.74
CA ASN A 264 3.27 -20.65 -5.63
C ASN A 264 3.87 -19.84 -4.47
N ILE A 265 3.28 -18.70 -4.16
CA ILE A 265 3.68 -17.87 -3.02
C ILE A 265 2.87 -18.30 -1.79
N THR A 266 3.54 -18.53 -0.67
CA THR A 266 2.86 -18.84 0.60
C THR A 266 1.95 -17.66 0.97
N HIS A 267 0.64 -17.93 1.12
CA HIS A 267 -0.37 -16.94 1.43
C HIS A 267 -1.02 -17.24 2.79
N ILE A 268 -1.10 -16.24 3.63
CA ILE A 268 -1.81 -16.25 4.90
C ILE A 268 -2.97 -15.25 4.77
N ASP A 269 -4.18 -15.77 4.82
CA ASP A 269 -5.40 -14.97 4.78
C ASP A 269 -5.85 -14.68 6.23
N ALA A 270 -5.61 -13.46 6.71
CA ALA A 270 -5.95 -13.07 8.08
C ALA A 270 -7.46 -13.16 8.34
N LEU A 271 -8.30 -12.82 7.35
CA LEU A 271 -9.76 -12.93 7.49
C LEU A 271 -10.20 -14.38 7.69
N GLN A 272 -9.62 -15.33 6.95
CA GLN A 272 -9.97 -16.73 7.09
C GLN A 272 -9.54 -17.28 8.47
N ILE A 273 -8.37 -16.84 8.97
CA ILE A 273 -7.92 -17.21 10.31
C ILE A 273 -8.86 -16.68 11.37
N MET A 274 -9.28 -15.40 11.26
CA MET A 274 -10.24 -14.81 12.21
C MET A 274 -11.60 -15.51 12.17
N LYS A 275 -12.10 -15.88 11.00
CA LYS A 275 -13.34 -16.66 10.86
C LYS A 275 -13.22 -18.01 11.56
N ASN A 276 -12.15 -18.73 11.29
CA ASN A 276 -11.93 -20.04 11.92
C ASN A 276 -11.86 -19.93 13.45
N LYS A 277 -11.22 -18.88 13.99
CA LYS A 277 -11.16 -18.63 15.43
C LYS A 277 -12.50 -18.20 16.00
N SER A 278 -13.24 -17.35 15.31
CA SER A 278 -14.60 -16.96 15.68
C SER A 278 -15.50 -18.19 15.84
N ASP A 279 -15.43 -19.12 14.91
CA ASP A 279 -16.19 -20.38 14.97
C ASP A 279 -15.69 -21.31 16.11
N GLU A 280 -14.37 -21.38 16.31
CA GLU A 280 -13.74 -22.23 17.35
C GLU A 280 -14.11 -21.77 18.77
N TYR A 281 -14.15 -20.45 19.01
CA TYR A 281 -14.38 -19.88 20.34
C TYR A 281 -15.82 -19.38 20.57
N ASP A 282 -16.72 -19.55 19.60
CA ASP A 282 -18.11 -19.01 19.63
C ASP A 282 -18.13 -17.49 19.88
N GLU A 283 -17.17 -16.78 19.32
CA GLU A 283 -17.03 -15.33 19.44
C GLU A 283 -17.48 -14.62 18.15
N LYS A 284 -17.97 -13.39 18.29
CA LYS A 284 -18.31 -12.59 17.11
C LYS A 284 -17.03 -12.14 16.40
N ILE A 285 -16.94 -12.36 15.10
CA ILE A 285 -15.78 -11.98 14.29
C ILE A 285 -15.46 -10.48 14.39
N GLU A 286 -16.46 -9.62 14.62
CA GLU A 286 -16.29 -8.18 14.80
C GLU A 286 -15.41 -7.83 15.99
N ASN A 287 -15.28 -8.72 16.98
CA ASN A 287 -14.43 -8.54 18.16
C ASN A 287 -12.94 -8.56 17.84
N TYR A 288 -12.57 -9.12 16.68
CA TYR A 288 -11.18 -9.14 16.20
C TYR A 288 -10.77 -7.84 15.49
N PHE A 289 -11.65 -6.84 15.44
CA PHE A 289 -11.37 -5.54 14.85
C PHE A 289 -11.38 -4.45 15.91
N GLY A 290 -10.38 -3.58 15.90
CA GLY A 290 -10.32 -2.41 16.76
C GLY A 290 -11.39 -1.35 16.42
N SER A 291 -11.43 -0.30 17.24
CA SER A 291 -12.37 0.83 17.06
C SER A 291 -12.15 1.60 15.77
N ASP A 292 -10.95 1.52 15.21
CA ASP A 292 -10.51 2.15 13.96
C ASP A 292 -10.59 1.23 12.74
N SER A 293 -11.32 0.12 12.85
CA SER A 293 -11.45 -0.93 11.84
C SER A 293 -10.16 -1.71 11.54
N HIS A 294 -9.08 -1.50 12.33
CA HIS A 294 -7.91 -2.36 12.28
C HIS A 294 -8.15 -3.66 13.07
N ASN A 295 -7.47 -4.71 12.68
CA ASN A 295 -7.52 -5.97 13.42
C ASN A 295 -6.83 -5.81 14.79
N ASN A 296 -7.45 -6.35 15.83
CA ASN A 296 -6.84 -6.44 17.16
C ASN A 296 -5.83 -7.58 17.24
#